data_3d7ae0632838294a47c4e80068bff411
#
_entry.id   3d7ae0632838294a47c4e80068bff411
#
_cell.length_a   1.000
_cell.length_b   1.000
_cell.length_c   1.000
_cell.angle_alpha   90.00
_cell.angle_beta   90.00
_cell.angle_gamma   90.00
#
_symmetry.space_group_name_H-M   'P 1'
#
loop_
_entity.id
_entity.type
_entity.pdbx_description
1 polymer ?
#
loop_
_entity_poly.entity_id
_entity_poly.type
_entity_poly.pdbx_seq_one_letter_code
_entity_poly.pdbx_strand_id
1 'polypeptide(L)'
;MHATITTVALAAVLVASQSNDFISTWKAPGAEATSFAGRKVAAVLIVDDDSLRVSAEEALAREISARGPNGVPAYRIIPKEELKKKDAAKGWFERAGVQGLVVLRLVQTDVDKVYSSAMWVSGYYGNAWDYWGYGWGAAYPLGKAKEQRTITVETLLYDLSTGSPIWAGVSRTTDPKDVQSYMKRLASDVVKQLEKEGLVKKGPR
;
A
#
# COMPACT_ATOMS: atom_id res chain seq x y z
N MET A 1 -34.40 17.04 -54.88
CA MET A 1 -33.11 16.97 -54.23
C MET A 1 -33.38 16.75 -52.73
N HIS A 2 -33.23 15.50 -52.24
CA HIS A 2 -33.42 15.17 -50.85
C HIS A 2 -32.03 14.96 -50.24
N ALA A 3 -31.67 15.81 -49.28
CA ALA A 3 -30.40 15.72 -48.55
C ALA A 3 -30.63 14.82 -47.34
N THR A 4 -30.00 13.65 -47.32
CA THR A 4 -29.98 12.72 -46.16
C THR A 4 -28.89 13.14 -45.18
N ILE A 5 -29.26 13.61 -44.02
CA ILE A 5 -28.34 13.93 -42.92
C ILE A 5 -28.06 12.64 -42.14
N THR A 6 -26.86 12.12 -42.28
CA THR A 6 -26.37 10.95 -41.55
C THR A 6 -25.86 11.43 -40.17
N THR A 7 -26.61 11.14 -39.11
CA THR A 7 -26.18 11.43 -37.74
C THR A 7 -25.21 10.35 -37.27
N VAL A 8 -23.93 10.67 -37.12
CA VAL A 8 -22.94 9.79 -36.51
C VAL A 8 -23.08 9.90 -34.98
N ALA A 9 -23.62 8.85 -34.38
CA ALA A 9 -23.66 8.73 -32.92
C ALA A 9 -22.29 8.32 -32.40
N LEU A 10 -21.59 9.25 -31.74
CA LEU A 10 -20.34 9.01 -31.04
C LEU A 10 -20.64 8.27 -29.71
N ALA A 11 -20.48 6.95 -29.69
CA ALA A 11 -20.59 6.18 -28.47
C ALA A 11 -19.39 6.47 -27.57
N ALA A 12 -19.56 7.27 -26.53
CA ALA A 12 -18.58 7.45 -25.48
C ALA A 12 -18.48 6.15 -24.66
N VAL A 13 -17.40 5.40 -24.86
CA VAL A 13 -17.06 4.27 -23.99
C VAL A 13 -16.62 4.85 -22.64
N LEU A 14 -17.51 4.81 -21.67
CA LEU A 14 -17.18 5.06 -20.27
C LEU A 14 -16.29 3.91 -19.79
N VAL A 15 -14.99 4.11 -19.82
CA VAL A 15 -14.04 3.27 -19.08
C VAL A 15 -14.28 3.56 -17.62
N ALA A 16 -15.07 2.72 -16.95
CA ALA A 16 -15.18 2.75 -15.51
C ALA A 16 -13.79 2.48 -14.93
N SER A 17 -13.13 3.52 -14.47
CA SER A 17 -11.94 3.40 -13.64
C SER A 17 -12.37 2.64 -12.39
N GLN A 18 -11.94 1.39 -12.24
CA GLN A 18 -12.10 0.66 -10.99
C GLN A 18 -11.25 1.39 -9.95
N SER A 19 -11.88 2.28 -9.18
CA SER A 19 -11.26 2.87 -8.01
C SER A 19 -11.05 1.76 -6.99
N ASN A 20 -9.86 1.68 -6.42
CA ASN A 20 -9.63 0.84 -5.25
C ASN A 20 -10.30 1.55 -4.07
N ASP A 21 -11.53 1.16 -3.76
CA ASP A 21 -12.26 1.79 -2.68
C ASP A 21 -11.67 1.31 -1.35
N PHE A 22 -11.15 2.26 -0.56
CA PHE A 22 -10.84 1.99 0.83
C PHE A 22 -12.14 1.75 1.57
N ILE A 23 -12.30 0.54 2.10
CA ILE A 23 -13.47 0.17 2.92
C ILE A 23 -13.34 0.65 4.36
N SER A 24 -12.13 0.99 4.78
CA SER A 24 -11.81 1.57 6.09
C SER A 24 -10.52 2.36 6.01
N THR A 25 -10.47 3.52 6.65
CA THR A 25 -9.24 4.28 6.90
C THR A 25 -9.20 4.74 8.34
N TRP A 26 -7.99 4.90 8.87
CA TRP A 26 -7.72 5.46 10.18
C TRP A 26 -6.47 6.33 10.12
N LYS A 27 -6.48 7.43 10.84
CA LYS A 27 -5.34 8.32 11.02
C LYS A 27 -5.12 8.58 12.51
N ALA A 28 -3.85 8.51 12.95
CA ALA A 28 -3.49 8.81 14.33
C ALA A 28 -3.79 10.28 14.66
N PRO A 29 -4.25 10.59 15.87
CA PRO A 29 -4.38 11.98 16.32
C PRO A 29 -3.03 12.72 16.18
N GLY A 30 -3.04 13.90 15.56
CA GLY A 30 -1.83 14.69 15.34
C GLY A 30 -0.87 14.18 14.27
N ALA A 31 -1.26 13.18 13.48
CA ALA A 31 -0.42 12.58 12.43
C ALA A 31 0.03 13.60 11.37
N GLU A 32 -0.73 14.65 11.12
CA GLU A 32 -0.42 15.74 10.20
C GLU A 32 0.82 16.54 10.63
N ALA A 33 1.21 16.50 11.91
CA ALA A 33 2.46 17.08 12.39
C ALA A 33 3.69 16.27 11.95
N THR A 34 3.50 15.01 11.54
CA THR A 34 4.58 14.15 11.08
C THR A 34 4.85 14.39 9.60
N SER A 35 5.92 15.11 9.31
CA SER A 35 6.32 15.37 7.92
C SER A 35 7.35 14.34 7.44
N PHE A 36 7.04 13.68 6.33
CA PHE A 36 7.98 12.81 5.63
C PHE A 36 8.71 13.49 4.47
N ALA A 37 8.51 14.80 4.26
CA ALA A 37 9.18 15.54 3.19
C ALA A 37 10.72 15.43 3.32
N GLY A 38 11.38 14.95 2.26
CA GLY A 38 12.81 14.69 2.23
C GLY A 38 13.29 13.48 3.06
N ARG A 39 12.42 12.87 3.87
CA ARG A 39 12.77 11.67 4.66
C ARG A 39 12.73 10.43 3.77
N LYS A 40 13.57 9.45 4.10
CA LYS A 40 13.57 8.15 3.44
C LYS A 40 12.42 7.29 3.95
N VAL A 41 11.54 6.86 3.04
CA VAL A 41 10.36 6.04 3.33
C VAL A 41 10.47 4.75 2.56
N ALA A 42 10.50 3.61 3.26
CA ALA A 42 10.53 2.30 2.63
C ALA A 42 9.14 1.87 2.16
N ALA A 43 9.08 1.34 0.95
CA ALA A 43 7.90 0.71 0.36
C ALA A 43 8.03 -0.81 0.49
N VAL A 44 7.06 -1.46 1.10
CA VAL A 44 7.07 -2.90 1.40
C VAL A 44 5.78 -3.56 0.93
N LEU A 45 5.89 -4.71 0.28
CA LEU A 45 4.77 -5.63 0.06
C LEU A 45 5.05 -6.96 0.76
N ILE A 46 4.20 -7.33 1.71
CA ILE A 46 4.23 -8.64 2.36
C ILE A 46 3.42 -9.63 1.53
N VAL A 47 4.12 -10.47 0.77
CA VAL A 47 3.56 -11.53 -0.08
C VAL A 47 4.63 -12.60 -0.34
N ASP A 48 4.20 -13.84 -0.55
CA ASP A 48 5.11 -14.95 -0.85
C ASP A 48 5.29 -15.14 -2.38
N ASP A 49 5.59 -14.02 -3.08
CA ASP A 49 5.92 -13.98 -4.51
C ASP A 49 6.87 -12.81 -4.77
N ASP A 50 8.11 -13.11 -5.12
CA ASP A 50 9.16 -12.09 -5.31
C ASP A 50 8.89 -11.17 -6.49
N SER A 51 8.33 -11.67 -7.59
CA SER A 51 8.08 -10.85 -8.78
C SER A 51 7.02 -9.79 -8.50
N LEU A 52 5.93 -10.19 -7.85
CA LEU A 52 4.88 -9.27 -7.42
C LEU A 52 5.42 -8.28 -6.39
N ARG A 53 6.19 -8.76 -5.41
CA ARG A 53 6.80 -7.93 -4.36
C ARG A 53 7.66 -6.83 -4.97
N VAL A 54 8.64 -7.18 -5.79
CA VAL A 54 9.54 -6.22 -6.45
C VAL A 54 8.76 -5.20 -7.27
N SER A 55 7.82 -5.66 -8.09
CA SER A 55 7.01 -4.78 -8.95
C SER A 55 6.14 -3.79 -8.16
N ALA A 56 5.53 -4.24 -7.06
CA ALA A 56 4.66 -3.39 -6.24
C ALA A 56 5.48 -2.42 -5.37
N GLU A 57 6.59 -2.86 -4.78
CA GLU A 57 7.50 -2.00 -4.02
C GLU A 57 8.09 -0.89 -4.88
N GLU A 58 8.48 -1.18 -6.14
CA GLU A 58 8.93 -0.17 -7.11
C GLU A 58 7.83 0.84 -7.45
N ALA A 59 6.62 0.37 -7.69
CA ALA A 59 5.49 1.24 -7.99
C ALA A 59 5.19 2.17 -6.80
N LEU A 60 5.13 1.62 -5.60
CA LEU A 60 4.84 2.37 -4.38
C LEU A 60 5.96 3.38 -4.06
N ALA A 61 7.23 2.98 -4.18
CA ALA A 61 8.37 3.88 -3.95
C ALA A 61 8.39 5.07 -4.91
N ARG A 62 8.05 4.86 -6.19
CA ARG A 62 7.91 5.96 -7.17
C ARG A 62 6.78 6.92 -6.80
N GLU A 63 5.62 6.39 -6.43
CA GLU A 63 4.47 7.21 -6.04
C GLU A 63 4.76 8.03 -4.77
N ILE A 64 5.46 7.45 -3.79
CA ILE A 64 5.93 8.15 -2.59
C ILE A 64 6.89 9.27 -2.98
N SER A 65 7.88 8.98 -3.83
CA SER A 65 8.90 9.96 -4.24
C SER A 65 8.30 11.15 -5.01
N ALA A 66 7.27 10.91 -5.80
CA ALA A 66 6.56 11.97 -6.53
C ALA A 66 5.87 12.99 -5.60
N ARG A 67 5.80 12.74 -4.29
CA ARG A 67 5.08 13.58 -3.30
C ARG A 67 5.96 14.13 -2.18
N GLY A 68 7.28 14.10 -2.38
CA GLY A 68 8.26 14.79 -1.54
C GLY A 68 9.12 13.96 -0.59
N PRO A 69 8.71 12.78 -0.11
CA PRO A 69 9.62 11.84 0.54
C PRO A 69 10.63 11.25 -0.46
N ASN A 70 11.67 10.56 0.07
CA ASN A 70 12.54 9.71 -0.72
C ASN A 70 12.06 8.25 -0.59
N GLY A 71 11.21 7.82 -1.51
CA GLY A 71 10.66 6.47 -1.55
C GLY A 71 11.69 5.45 -2.01
N VAL A 72 11.89 4.40 -1.23
CA VAL A 72 12.84 3.31 -1.57
C VAL A 72 12.16 1.96 -1.43
N PRO A 73 12.26 1.06 -2.42
CA PRO A 73 11.70 -0.27 -2.31
C PRO A 73 12.54 -1.12 -1.33
N ALA A 74 11.87 -1.87 -0.46
CA ALA A 74 12.53 -2.62 0.61
C ALA A 74 13.49 -3.70 0.09
N TYR A 75 13.20 -4.30 -1.06
CA TYR A 75 14.06 -5.33 -1.66
C TYR A 75 15.45 -4.82 -2.03
N ARG A 76 15.65 -3.50 -2.20
CA ARG A 76 16.98 -2.89 -2.42
C ARG A 76 17.76 -2.68 -1.13
N ILE A 77 17.10 -2.74 0.02
CA ILE A 77 17.67 -2.50 1.34
C ILE A 77 17.98 -3.82 2.04
N ILE A 78 17.03 -4.76 2.01
CA ILE A 78 17.08 -5.99 2.79
C ILE A 78 17.34 -7.18 1.87
N PRO A 79 18.41 -7.97 2.11
CA PRO A 79 18.61 -9.24 1.42
C PRO A 79 17.42 -10.18 1.61
N LYS A 80 17.08 -10.94 0.57
CA LYS A 80 15.91 -11.81 0.55
C LYS A 80 15.87 -12.80 1.73
N GLU A 81 17.00 -13.38 2.07
CA GLU A 81 17.19 -14.36 3.15
C GLU A 81 17.02 -13.76 4.55
N GLU A 82 17.11 -12.43 4.65
CA GLU A 82 16.97 -11.67 5.89
C GLU A 82 15.58 -11.03 6.05
N LEU A 83 14.81 -10.97 4.96
CA LEU A 83 13.56 -10.23 4.86
C LEU A 83 12.52 -10.66 5.92
N LYS A 84 12.41 -11.95 6.20
CA LYS A 84 11.44 -12.48 7.17
C LYS A 84 11.91 -12.39 8.63
N LYS A 85 13.18 -12.03 8.86
CA LYS A 85 13.78 -11.93 10.20
C LYS A 85 13.59 -10.49 10.72
N LYS A 86 12.72 -10.31 11.71
CA LYS A 86 12.36 -9.01 12.27
C LYS A 86 13.56 -8.15 12.64
N ASP A 87 14.48 -8.68 13.44
CA ASP A 87 15.62 -7.91 13.96
C ASP A 87 16.65 -7.60 12.87
N ALA A 88 16.86 -8.51 11.92
CA ALA A 88 17.71 -8.26 10.78
C ALA A 88 17.13 -7.15 9.88
N ALA A 89 15.84 -7.23 9.55
CA ALA A 89 15.14 -6.21 8.76
C ALA A 89 15.21 -4.83 9.42
N LYS A 90 14.99 -4.77 10.74
CA LYS A 90 15.14 -3.54 11.53
C LYS A 90 16.54 -2.96 11.37
N GLY A 91 17.60 -3.76 11.58
CA GLY A 91 18.97 -3.32 11.44
C GLY A 91 19.32 -2.84 10.03
N TRP A 92 18.74 -3.44 8.97
CA TRP A 92 18.94 -2.98 7.61
C TRP A 92 18.29 -1.62 7.35
N PHE A 93 17.07 -1.39 7.81
CA PHE A 93 16.40 -0.10 7.68
C PHE A 93 17.10 1.00 8.47
N GLU A 94 17.55 0.72 9.69
CA GLU A 94 18.32 1.67 10.51
C GLU A 94 19.62 2.09 9.82
N ARG A 95 20.42 1.14 9.32
CA ARG A 95 21.66 1.43 8.57
C ARG A 95 21.38 2.21 7.28
N ALA A 96 20.25 1.94 6.61
CA ALA A 96 19.87 2.66 5.42
C ALA A 96 19.28 4.06 5.72
N GLY A 97 19.08 4.42 6.98
CA GLY A 97 18.49 5.70 7.40
C GLY A 97 17.01 5.85 7.02
N VAL A 98 16.27 4.74 7.03
CA VAL A 98 14.83 4.75 6.77
C VAL A 98 14.09 5.30 8.00
N GLN A 99 13.19 6.25 7.76
CA GLN A 99 12.46 6.98 8.80
C GLN A 99 10.95 6.73 8.77
N GLY A 100 10.43 6.27 7.64
CA GLY A 100 9.04 5.88 7.47
C GLY A 100 8.90 4.56 6.76
N LEU A 101 7.79 3.85 6.99
CA LEU A 101 7.53 2.55 6.42
C LEU A 101 6.09 2.47 5.94
N VAL A 102 5.88 2.32 4.63
CA VAL A 102 4.57 1.99 4.06
C VAL A 102 4.55 0.51 3.75
N VAL A 103 3.69 -0.23 4.44
CA VAL A 103 3.53 -1.68 4.29
C VAL A 103 2.19 -1.98 3.64
N LEU A 104 2.21 -2.71 2.55
CA LEU A 104 1.05 -3.37 1.94
C LEU A 104 1.08 -4.85 2.33
N ARG A 105 -0.04 -5.41 2.75
CA ARG A 105 -0.17 -6.83 3.06
C ARG A 105 -1.46 -7.39 2.49
N LEU A 106 -1.34 -8.45 1.67
CA LEU A 106 -2.50 -9.22 1.28
C LEU A 106 -3.03 -9.99 2.48
N VAL A 107 -4.34 -9.94 2.70
CA VAL A 107 -5.01 -10.68 3.77
C VAL A 107 -6.10 -11.58 3.21
N GLN A 108 -6.37 -12.68 3.90
CA GLN A 108 -7.45 -13.59 3.52
C GLN A 108 -8.80 -12.89 3.70
N THR A 109 -9.68 -13.04 2.73
CA THR A 109 -10.95 -12.31 2.66
C THR A 109 -12.09 -13.01 3.40
N ASP A 110 -11.93 -14.29 3.74
CA ASP A 110 -13.00 -15.17 4.25
C ASP A 110 -13.41 -14.88 5.70
N VAL A 111 -12.80 -13.88 6.33
CA VAL A 111 -13.14 -13.48 7.69
C VAL A 111 -13.71 -12.07 7.63
N ASP A 112 -14.94 -11.89 8.09
CA ASP A 112 -15.55 -10.57 8.33
C ASP A 112 -14.81 -9.86 9.47
N LYS A 113 -13.61 -9.38 9.15
CA LYS A 113 -12.78 -8.66 10.09
C LYS A 113 -13.30 -7.24 10.25
N VAL A 114 -13.71 -6.91 11.47
CA VAL A 114 -14.11 -5.53 11.81
C VAL A 114 -12.85 -4.71 12.07
N TYR A 115 -12.60 -3.72 11.23
CA TYR A 115 -11.48 -2.80 11.37
C TYR A 115 -11.92 -1.60 12.22
N SER A 116 -11.59 -1.64 13.52
CA SER A 116 -11.87 -0.53 14.44
C SER A 116 -10.64 0.35 14.66
N SER A 117 -10.85 1.61 15.04
CA SER A 117 -9.75 2.54 15.34
C SER A 117 -8.81 2.03 16.43
N ALA A 118 -9.35 1.36 17.47
CA ALA A 118 -8.58 0.80 18.57
C ALA A 118 -7.65 -0.35 18.10
N MET A 119 -8.01 -1.06 17.06
CA MET A 119 -7.21 -2.16 16.53
C MET A 119 -5.85 -1.69 16.02
N TRP A 120 -5.80 -0.54 15.35
CA TRP A 120 -4.59 -0.04 14.71
C TRP A 120 -3.49 0.37 15.68
N VAL A 121 -3.85 0.66 16.94
CA VAL A 121 -2.90 1.06 17.99
C VAL A 121 -2.65 -0.04 19.02
N SER A 122 -3.14 -1.25 18.78
CA SER A 122 -3.05 -2.37 19.73
C SER A 122 -2.45 -3.61 19.09
N GLY A 123 -1.97 -4.53 19.94
CA GLY A 123 -1.39 -5.79 19.51
C GLY A 123 -0.25 -5.59 18.50
N TYR A 124 -0.16 -6.46 17.53
CA TYR A 124 0.88 -6.38 16.50
C TYR A 124 0.75 -5.18 15.55
N TYR A 125 -0.42 -4.54 15.46
CA TYR A 125 -0.57 -3.33 14.64
C TYR A 125 0.09 -2.10 15.27
N GLY A 126 0.12 -2.02 16.60
CA GLY A 126 0.59 -0.85 17.34
C GLY A 126 2.10 -0.58 17.22
N ASN A 127 2.87 -1.50 16.64
CA ASN A 127 4.30 -1.32 16.42
C ASN A 127 4.75 -1.91 15.08
N ALA A 128 5.59 -1.17 14.35
CA ALA A 128 6.09 -1.55 13.02
C ALA A 128 6.76 -2.93 13.00
N TRP A 129 7.55 -3.22 14.01
CA TRP A 129 8.33 -4.45 14.07
C TRP A 129 7.53 -5.66 14.50
N ASP A 130 6.51 -5.47 15.32
CA ASP A 130 5.57 -6.54 15.68
C ASP A 130 4.67 -6.85 14.49
N TYR A 131 4.24 -5.83 13.75
CA TYR A 131 3.53 -6.03 12.48
C TYR A 131 4.39 -6.70 11.42
N TRP A 132 5.69 -6.37 11.34
CA TRP A 132 6.64 -7.04 10.44
C TRP A 132 6.70 -8.54 10.69
N GLY A 133 6.95 -8.93 11.95
CA GLY A 133 7.03 -10.36 12.33
C GLY A 133 5.71 -11.10 12.08
N TYR A 134 4.59 -10.51 12.49
CA TYR A 134 3.26 -11.07 12.24
C TYR A 134 2.96 -11.18 10.75
N GLY A 135 3.19 -10.13 9.99
CA GLY A 135 2.87 -10.05 8.57
C GLY A 135 3.61 -11.10 7.73
N TRP A 136 4.92 -11.26 7.96
CA TRP A 136 5.70 -12.29 7.26
C TRP A 136 5.38 -13.71 7.75
N GLY A 137 5.03 -13.90 9.02
CA GLY A 137 4.54 -15.18 9.54
C GLY A 137 3.20 -15.60 8.95
N ALA A 138 2.37 -14.63 8.57
CA ALA A 138 1.05 -14.83 7.97
C ALA A 138 0.98 -14.35 6.50
N ALA A 139 2.12 -14.36 5.78
CA ALA A 139 2.16 -13.95 4.38
C ALA A 139 1.26 -14.83 3.51
N TYR A 140 0.39 -14.18 2.75
CA TYR A 140 -0.59 -14.90 1.94
C TYR A 140 0.04 -15.43 0.65
N PRO A 141 -0.09 -16.75 0.33
CA PRO A 141 0.45 -17.31 -0.90
C PRO A 141 -0.29 -16.76 -2.13
N LEU A 142 0.44 -16.17 -3.08
CA LEU A 142 -0.15 -15.57 -4.28
C LEU A 142 -0.96 -16.58 -5.13
N GLY A 143 -0.55 -17.86 -5.15
CA GLY A 143 -1.31 -18.91 -5.84
C GLY A 143 -2.77 -18.98 -5.39
N LYS A 144 -3.00 -18.92 -4.06
CA LYS A 144 -4.35 -18.87 -3.49
C LYS A 144 -5.07 -17.55 -3.76
N ALA A 145 -4.34 -16.41 -3.80
CA ALA A 145 -4.94 -15.12 -4.11
C ALA A 145 -5.49 -15.03 -5.55
N LYS A 146 -4.89 -15.76 -6.50
CA LYS A 146 -5.37 -15.82 -7.90
C LYS A 146 -6.67 -16.60 -8.07
N GLU A 147 -6.98 -17.49 -7.14
CA GLU A 147 -8.22 -18.29 -7.12
C GLU A 147 -9.38 -17.54 -6.45
N GLN A 148 -9.07 -16.46 -5.74
CA GLN A 148 -10.08 -15.68 -5.04
C GLN A 148 -10.69 -14.59 -5.93
N ARG A 149 -12.01 -14.48 -5.85
CA ARG A 149 -12.75 -13.39 -6.51
C ARG A 149 -12.53 -12.05 -5.82
N THR A 150 -12.14 -12.04 -4.55
CA THR A 150 -11.95 -10.82 -3.77
C THR A 150 -10.55 -10.79 -3.16
N ILE A 151 -9.85 -9.68 -3.36
CA ILE A 151 -8.54 -9.41 -2.75
C ILE A 151 -8.72 -8.26 -1.75
N THR A 152 -8.28 -8.48 -0.51
CA THR A 152 -8.21 -7.46 0.52
C THR A 152 -6.76 -7.15 0.83
N VAL A 153 -6.42 -5.86 0.92
CA VAL A 153 -5.07 -5.40 1.27
C VAL A 153 -5.15 -4.45 2.45
N GLU A 154 -4.44 -4.77 3.51
CA GLU A 154 -4.12 -3.83 4.60
C GLU A 154 -2.93 -2.98 4.18
N THR A 155 -3.03 -1.68 4.41
CA THR A 155 -1.95 -0.71 4.19
C THR A 155 -1.71 0.05 5.47
N LEU A 156 -0.45 0.09 5.94
CA LEU A 156 -0.08 0.86 7.12
C LEU A 156 1.10 1.77 6.81
N LEU A 157 1.07 2.98 7.37
CA LEU A 157 2.19 3.93 7.41
C LEU A 157 2.67 4.03 8.85
N TYR A 158 3.94 3.72 9.07
CA TYR A 158 4.62 3.85 10.36
C TYR A 158 5.66 4.96 10.37
N ASP A 159 5.77 5.67 11.48
CA ASP A 159 6.97 6.45 11.81
C ASP A 159 7.96 5.52 12.53
N LEU A 160 9.13 5.28 11.93
CA LEU A 160 10.13 4.38 12.50
C LEU A 160 10.91 5.01 13.65
N SER A 161 10.82 6.32 13.87
CA SER A 161 11.44 6.97 15.04
C SER A 161 10.72 6.60 16.35
N THR A 162 9.41 6.36 16.28
CA THR A 162 8.57 5.93 17.42
C THR A 162 8.16 4.47 17.31
N GLY A 163 8.23 3.89 16.10
CA GLY A 163 7.68 2.58 15.77
C GLY A 163 6.16 2.57 15.66
N SER A 164 5.49 3.71 15.81
CA SER A 164 4.03 3.81 15.90
C SER A 164 3.35 3.95 14.54
N PRO A 165 2.14 3.39 14.37
CA PRO A 165 1.35 3.61 13.17
C PRO A 165 0.83 5.05 13.14
N ILE A 166 0.88 5.66 11.95
CA ILE A 166 0.39 7.01 11.69
C ILE A 166 -0.91 6.97 10.91
N TRP A 167 -1.01 6.01 9.99
CA TRP A 167 -2.17 5.83 9.15
C TRP A 167 -2.35 4.35 8.82
N ALA A 168 -3.60 3.95 8.68
CA ALA A 168 -3.97 2.63 8.19
C ALA A 168 -5.16 2.72 7.23
N GLY A 169 -5.16 1.85 6.24
CA GLY A 169 -6.25 1.72 5.29
C GLY A 169 -6.46 0.28 4.87
N VAL A 170 -7.70 -0.07 4.60
CA VAL A 170 -8.06 -1.38 4.05
C VAL A 170 -8.74 -1.16 2.73
N SER A 171 -8.20 -1.73 1.68
CA SER A 171 -8.78 -1.72 0.35
C SER A 171 -9.26 -3.12 -0.03
N ARG A 172 -10.32 -3.17 -0.82
CA ARG A 172 -10.91 -4.42 -1.32
C ARG A 172 -11.20 -4.28 -2.81
N THR A 173 -10.88 -5.30 -3.59
CA THR A 173 -11.28 -5.40 -4.99
C THR A 173 -11.86 -6.76 -5.29
N THR A 174 -12.83 -6.81 -6.23
CA THR A 174 -13.47 -8.04 -6.66
C THR A 174 -13.05 -8.35 -8.09
N ASP A 175 -12.79 -9.63 -8.38
CA ASP A 175 -12.40 -10.17 -9.69
C ASP A 175 -11.25 -9.36 -10.38
N PRO A 176 -10.09 -9.15 -9.71
CA PRO A 176 -8.98 -8.49 -10.36
C PRO A 176 -8.46 -9.38 -11.50
N LYS A 177 -8.57 -8.88 -12.74
CA LYS A 177 -8.09 -9.60 -13.93
C LYS A 177 -6.59 -9.90 -13.87
N ASP A 178 -5.83 -9.06 -13.21
CA ASP A 178 -4.40 -9.18 -13.00
C ASP A 178 -3.98 -8.56 -11.67
N VAL A 179 -3.46 -9.39 -10.77
CA VAL A 179 -3.03 -8.99 -9.43
C VAL A 179 -1.89 -7.97 -9.49
N GLN A 180 -0.97 -8.11 -10.45
CA GLN A 180 0.16 -7.18 -10.57
C GLN A 180 -0.32 -5.78 -10.97
N SER A 181 -1.20 -5.67 -11.94
CA SER A 181 -1.80 -4.38 -12.33
C SER A 181 -2.65 -3.79 -11.21
N TYR A 182 -3.36 -4.63 -10.46
CA TYR A 182 -4.08 -4.19 -9.27
C TYR A 182 -3.15 -3.57 -8.23
N MET A 183 -2.04 -4.24 -7.88
CA MET A 183 -1.10 -3.74 -6.89
C MET A 183 -0.44 -2.42 -7.31
N LYS A 184 -0.16 -2.24 -8.62
CA LYS A 184 0.36 -0.96 -9.14
C LYS A 184 -0.66 0.17 -9.00
N ARG A 185 -1.93 -0.09 -9.30
CA ARG A 185 -3.01 0.90 -9.10
C ARG A 185 -3.18 1.22 -7.62
N LEU A 186 -3.21 0.20 -6.77
CA LEU A 186 -3.32 0.37 -5.32
C LEU A 186 -2.19 1.24 -4.76
N ALA A 187 -0.95 1.06 -5.22
CA ALA A 187 0.17 1.92 -4.82
C ALA A 187 -0.11 3.41 -5.09
N SER A 188 -0.66 3.74 -6.27
CA SER A 188 -1.07 5.11 -6.60
C SER A 188 -2.22 5.61 -5.71
N ASP A 189 -3.23 4.77 -5.48
CA ASP A 189 -4.42 5.15 -4.72
C ASP A 189 -4.11 5.31 -3.22
N VAL A 190 -3.23 4.48 -2.66
CA VAL A 190 -2.70 4.65 -1.30
C VAL A 190 -2.07 6.03 -1.15
N VAL A 191 -1.16 6.39 -2.04
CA VAL A 191 -0.43 7.66 -1.91
C VAL A 191 -1.32 8.87 -2.17
N LYS A 192 -2.32 8.77 -3.07
CA LYS A 192 -3.38 9.79 -3.22
C LYS A 192 -4.23 9.92 -1.94
N GLN A 193 -4.53 8.82 -1.27
CA GLN A 193 -5.27 8.86 0.00
C GLN A 193 -4.42 9.54 1.10
N LEU A 194 -3.13 9.22 1.21
CA LEU A 194 -2.21 9.89 2.13
C LEU A 194 -2.09 11.41 1.82
N GLU A 195 -2.11 11.78 0.54
CA GLU A 195 -2.15 13.19 0.10
C GLU A 195 -3.44 13.87 0.55
N LYS A 196 -4.61 13.24 0.33
CA LYS A 196 -5.92 13.75 0.76
C LYS A 196 -5.99 13.98 2.27
N GLU A 197 -5.30 13.14 3.04
CA GLU A 197 -5.26 13.22 4.50
C GLU A 197 -4.14 14.15 5.04
N GLY A 198 -3.37 14.78 4.16
CA GLY A 198 -2.33 15.74 4.51
C GLY A 198 -1.02 15.13 5.01
N LEU A 199 -0.82 13.82 4.82
CA LEU A 199 0.36 13.09 5.28
C LEU A 199 1.54 13.15 4.29
N VAL A 200 1.28 13.45 3.04
CA VAL A 200 2.26 13.74 1.99
C VAL A 200 1.84 14.97 1.21
N LYS A 201 2.79 15.58 0.48
CA LYS A 201 2.50 16.75 -0.35
C LYS A 201 1.68 16.36 -1.57
N LYS A 202 1.00 17.36 -2.16
CA LYS A 202 0.33 17.20 -3.44
C LYS A 202 1.36 16.85 -4.52
N GLY A 203 1.09 15.78 -5.27
CA GLY A 203 1.93 15.37 -6.39
C GLY A 203 1.92 16.39 -7.52
N PRO A 204 2.87 16.33 -8.46
CA PRO A 204 2.84 17.14 -9.67
C PRO A 204 1.57 16.81 -10.47
N ARG A 205 1.01 17.86 -11.11
CA ARG A 205 -0.13 17.74 -12.04
C ARG A 205 0.33 17.29 -13.41
#